data_de0dd9d56b2838575994f23015c0c2df
#
_entry.id   de0dd9d56b2838575994f23015c0c2df
#
_cell.length_a   1.000
_cell.length_b   1.000
_cell.length_c   1.000
_cell.angle_alpha   90.00
_cell.angle_beta   90.00
_cell.angle_gamma   90.00
#
_symmetry.space_group_name_H-M   'P 1'
#
loop_
_entity.id
_entity.type
_entity.pdbx_description
1 polymer ?
#
loop_
_entity_poly.entity_id
_entity_poly.type
_entity_poly.pdbx_seq_one_letter_code
_entity_poly.pdbx_strand_id
1 'polypeptide(L)'
;MAACGSSSETESTESTEAEIVEEVASSDCPSADIVAGAQGEGKVNLIALPDNWANYKGILQAFRDRYPGVDNPVANPDASSADELTAVETLAGQPDQPDAVDVSPAIGQEFDTKGLWEPFKPCAWEEIPDVLKDPNGNWVAAYYGLMAIGTNTTVVENAPSTFEELLDPQYKGLVALNGDPRQSGAAFAAVMAAALANGGSFDDILPGIEFFARLKEAGNLAATDVTEASVISGETPIWLDWTYNYPGLAPTLVENGITWAIRVPSDGVYGGYYQQGAVKGSPNPNGAKLWIDHIISDEGALGYLEGGAIPARFDALVAAGKVSDEMMSNLPDPSLIAQITFPTPDQINAAKEVLAEQWGPLVADK
;
A
#
# COMPACT_ATOMS: atom_id res chain seq x y z
N MET A 1 48.64 -57.13 -64.39
CA MET A 1 47.30 -57.55 -64.03
C MET A 1 46.88 -56.64 -62.89
N ALA A 2 45.81 -55.95 -63.09
CA ALA A 2 45.33 -54.80 -62.41
C ALA A 2 44.96 -55.03 -60.92
N ALA A 3 45.21 -54.06 -60.09
CA ALA A 3 44.55 -53.89 -58.84
C ALA A 3 44.16 -52.40 -58.65
N CYS A 4 42.89 -52.15 -58.65
CA CYS A 4 42.28 -50.82 -58.36
C CYS A 4 42.32 -50.56 -56.88
N GLY A 5 42.84 -49.41 -56.52
CA GLY A 5 42.68 -48.81 -55.18
C GLY A 5 41.56 -47.78 -55.20
N SER A 6 40.57 -48.02 -54.36
CA SER A 6 39.49 -47.05 -54.11
C SER A 6 39.83 -46.18 -52.89
N SER A 7 39.92 -44.88 -53.09
CA SER A 7 40.05 -43.87 -52.06
C SER A 7 38.66 -43.53 -51.57
N SER A 8 38.42 -43.71 -50.28
CA SER A 8 37.25 -43.17 -49.54
C SER A 8 37.56 -41.80 -49.00
N GLU A 9 36.85 -40.82 -49.49
CA GLU A 9 36.77 -39.46 -48.90
C GLU A 9 35.95 -39.54 -47.61
N THR A 10 36.53 -39.06 -46.55
CA THR A 10 35.87 -38.88 -45.29
C THR A 10 35.39 -37.44 -45.22
N GLU A 11 34.08 -37.25 -45.37
CA GLU A 11 33.44 -35.97 -45.03
C GLU A 11 33.51 -35.73 -43.53
N SER A 12 34.19 -34.69 -43.15
CA SER A 12 34.15 -34.15 -41.79
C SER A 12 32.90 -33.25 -41.62
N THR A 13 31.91 -33.74 -40.93
CA THR A 13 30.80 -32.92 -40.41
C THR A 13 31.31 -32.04 -39.28
N GLU A 14 31.51 -30.76 -39.57
CA GLU A 14 31.63 -29.72 -38.54
C GLU A 14 30.25 -29.62 -37.84
N SER A 15 30.18 -30.08 -36.60
CA SER A 15 29.12 -29.75 -35.68
C SER A 15 29.36 -28.36 -35.15
N THR A 16 28.56 -27.42 -35.61
CA THR A 16 28.47 -26.09 -34.99
C THR A 16 27.83 -26.25 -33.60
N GLU A 17 28.62 -26.29 -32.55
CA GLU A 17 28.17 -26.07 -31.20
C GLU A 17 27.62 -24.63 -31.13
N ALA A 18 26.30 -24.51 -31.01
CA ALA A 18 25.68 -23.26 -30.60
C ALA A 18 26.10 -23.00 -29.15
N GLU A 19 26.98 -22.05 -28.93
CA GLU A 19 27.20 -21.47 -27.64
C GLU A 19 25.87 -20.93 -27.14
N ILE A 20 25.28 -21.62 -26.16
CA ILE A 20 24.23 -21.07 -25.31
C ILE A 20 24.96 -20.03 -24.46
N VAL A 21 24.85 -18.77 -24.85
CA VAL A 21 25.17 -17.66 -23.97
C VAL A 21 24.12 -17.71 -22.88
N GLU A 22 24.42 -18.37 -21.75
CA GLU A 22 23.74 -18.12 -20.51
C GLU A 22 23.95 -16.62 -20.22
N GLU A 23 22.90 -15.85 -20.40
CA GLU A 23 22.81 -14.49 -19.89
C GLU A 23 22.91 -14.61 -18.36
N VAL A 24 24.13 -14.45 -17.85
CA VAL A 24 24.41 -14.36 -16.43
C VAL A 24 23.66 -13.10 -15.96
N ALA A 25 22.46 -13.30 -15.40
CA ALA A 25 21.76 -12.25 -14.69
C ALA A 25 22.76 -11.63 -13.72
N SER A 26 23.07 -10.36 -13.93
CA SER A 26 24.01 -9.64 -13.08
C SER A 26 23.53 -9.71 -11.63
N SER A 27 24.33 -10.32 -10.76
CA SER A 27 24.01 -10.60 -9.36
C SER A 27 23.97 -9.34 -8.47
N ASP A 28 24.12 -8.14 -9.05
CA ASP A 28 24.16 -6.89 -8.31
C ASP A 28 22.82 -6.14 -8.45
N CYS A 29 21.92 -6.45 -7.56
CA CYS A 29 20.65 -5.75 -7.44
C CYS A 29 20.40 -5.36 -5.97
N PRO A 30 20.21 -4.08 -5.64
CA PRO A 30 20.27 -2.91 -6.54
C PRO A 30 21.68 -2.69 -7.14
N SER A 31 21.76 -2.06 -8.31
CA SER A 31 23.06 -1.87 -8.97
C SER A 31 24.03 -1.05 -8.10
N ALA A 32 25.33 -1.38 -8.17
CA ALA A 32 26.36 -0.69 -7.41
C ALA A 32 26.35 0.84 -7.69
N ASP A 33 25.97 1.25 -8.90
CA ASP A 33 25.88 2.67 -9.29
C ASP A 33 24.75 3.39 -8.53
N ILE A 34 23.59 2.77 -8.35
CA ILE A 34 22.47 3.33 -7.56
C ILE A 34 22.90 3.47 -6.10
N VAL A 35 23.52 2.43 -5.53
CA VAL A 35 23.99 2.47 -4.14
C VAL A 35 25.03 3.56 -3.94
N ALA A 36 26.05 3.64 -4.82
CA ALA A 36 27.10 4.67 -4.74
C ALA A 36 26.53 6.08 -4.96
N GLY A 37 25.56 6.22 -5.90
CA GLY A 37 24.85 7.48 -6.13
C GLY A 37 24.10 7.94 -4.90
N ALA A 38 23.30 7.07 -4.28
CA ALA A 38 22.55 7.37 -3.05
C ALA A 38 23.48 7.72 -1.87
N GLN A 39 24.61 7.02 -1.73
CA GLN A 39 25.64 7.38 -0.74
C GLN A 39 26.28 8.75 -1.02
N GLY A 40 26.44 9.11 -2.29
CA GLY A 40 26.91 10.44 -2.70
C GLY A 40 25.88 11.55 -2.42
N GLU A 41 24.59 11.26 -2.52
CA GLU A 41 23.45 12.13 -2.16
C GLU A 41 23.28 12.24 -0.64
N GLY A 42 23.60 11.17 0.09
CA GLY A 42 23.60 11.12 1.57
C GLY A 42 22.25 10.99 2.22
N LYS A 43 21.15 11.07 1.48
CA LYS A 43 19.78 10.92 2.00
C LYS A 43 18.76 10.57 0.90
N VAL A 44 17.57 10.16 1.36
CA VAL A 44 16.32 10.18 0.61
C VAL A 44 15.24 10.89 1.43
N ASN A 45 14.68 11.96 0.90
CA ASN A 45 13.58 12.68 1.57
C ASN A 45 12.27 11.92 1.40
N LEU A 46 11.71 11.44 2.48
CA LEU A 46 10.43 10.75 2.53
C LEU A 46 9.36 11.66 3.16
N ILE A 47 8.10 11.32 2.98
CA ILE A 47 6.95 12.05 3.52
C ILE A 47 5.82 11.08 3.85
N ALA A 48 4.97 11.42 4.82
CA ALA A 48 3.73 10.69 5.13
C ALA A 48 3.91 9.20 5.47
N LEU A 49 4.99 8.84 6.17
CA LEU A 49 5.27 7.48 6.60
C LEU A 49 5.31 7.42 8.14
N PRO A 50 4.16 7.32 8.82
CA PRO A 50 4.12 7.26 10.27
C PRO A 50 4.69 5.94 10.80
N ASP A 51 5.37 5.99 11.94
CA ASP A 51 6.06 4.87 12.57
C ASP A 51 5.17 3.63 12.77
N ASN A 52 3.90 3.84 13.09
CA ASN A 52 2.91 2.80 13.40
C ASN A 52 2.10 2.32 12.19
N TRP A 53 2.33 2.87 11.00
CA TRP A 53 1.67 2.43 9.77
C TRP A 53 2.48 1.32 9.10
N ALA A 54 1.86 0.14 8.92
CA ALA A 54 2.47 -1.00 8.18
C ALA A 54 3.94 -1.30 8.57
N ASN A 55 4.34 -1.02 9.83
CA ASN A 55 5.71 -1.17 10.34
C ASN A 55 6.74 -0.25 9.65
N TYR A 56 6.37 0.95 9.18
CA TYR A 56 7.37 1.86 8.58
C TYR A 56 8.56 2.13 9.50
N LYS A 57 8.34 2.18 10.84
CA LYS A 57 9.45 2.31 11.80
C LYS A 57 10.54 1.25 11.60
N GLY A 58 10.14 -0.02 11.48
CA GLY A 58 11.07 -1.13 11.27
C GLY A 58 11.72 -1.07 9.89
N ILE A 59 10.93 -0.79 8.84
CA ILE A 59 11.39 -0.72 7.45
C ILE A 59 12.37 0.44 7.24
N LEU A 60 12.08 1.62 7.81
CA LEU A 60 12.99 2.78 7.79
C LEU A 60 14.31 2.49 8.51
N GLN A 61 14.26 1.76 9.64
CA GLN A 61 15.46 1.37 10.36
C GLN A 61 16.28 0.34 9.57
N ALA A 62 15.65 -0.68 9.00
CA ALA A 62 16.29 -1.68 8.16
C ALA A 62 17.00 -1.05 6.95
N PHE A 63 16.39 -0.04 6.32
CA PHE A 63 17.04 0.73 5.25
C PHE A 63 18.35 1.40 5.72
N ARG A 64 18.32 2.09 6.86
CA ARG A 64 19.53 2.74 7.42
C ARG A 64 20.62 1.74 7.75
N ASP A 65 20.24 0.59 8.30
CA ASP A 65 21.19 -0.47 8.69
C ASP A 65 21.84 -1.11 7.45
N ARG A 66 21.06 -1.29 6.37
CA ARG A 66 21.51 -1.88 5.11
C ARG A 66 22.35 -0.91 4.27
N TYR A 67 22.03 0.39 4.29
CA TYR A 67 22.68 1.40 3.45
C TYR A 67 23.31 2.51 4.31
N PRO A 68 24.38 2.21 5.09
CA PRO A 68 25.01 3.22 5.92
C PRO A 68 25.55 4.37 5.06
N GLY A 69 25.27 5.59 5.52
CA GLY A 69 25.57 6.81 4.80
C GLY A 69 24.44 7.37 3.93
N VAL A 70 23.28 6.70 3.88
CA VAL A 70 22.04 7.22 3.30
C VAL A 70 21.01 7.39 4.40
N ASP A 71 20.71 8.63 4.80
CA ASP A 71 19.64 8.93 5.75
C ASP A 71 18.27 8.91 5.06
N ASN A 72 17.18 8.69 5.83
CA ASN A 72 15.81 8.64 5.30
C ASN A 72 14.84 9.45 6.16
N PRO A 73 15.02 10.78 6.27
CA PRO A 73 14.12 11.63 7.03
C PRO A 73 12.69 11.59 6.46
N VAL A 74 11.71 11.52 7.35
CA VAL A 74 10.29 11.55 7.02
C VAL A 74 9.71 12.89 7.41
N ALA A 75 9.27 13.67 6.43
CA ALA A 75 8.54 14.92 6.67
C ALA A 75 7.05 14.62 6.92
N ASN A 76 6.41 15.37 7.82
CA ASN A 76 4.97 15.30 8.08
C ASN A 76 4.45 13.85 8.09
N PRO A 77 4.84 13.00 9.04
CA PRO A 77 4.50 11.57 9.03
C PRO A 77 3.00 11.29 8.89
N ASP A 78 2.14 12.13 9.46
CA ASP A 78 0.69 11.98 9.45
C ASP A 78 -0.01 12.71 8.27
N ALA A 79 0.74 13.12 7.26
CA ALA A 79 0.19 13.81 6.09
C ALA A 79 -0.69 12.88 5.25
N SER A 80 -1.68 13.45 4.57
CA SER A 80 -2.50 12.72 3.60
C SER A 80 -1.81 12.63 2.25
N SER A 81 -2.28 11.72 1.38
CA SER A 81 -1.79 11.62 -0.01
C SER A 81 -1.93 12.94 -0.79
N ALA A 82 -2.94 13.75 -0.49
CA ALA A 82 -3.12 15.08 -1.10
C ALA A 82 -2.05 16.07 -0.61
N ASP A 83 -1.64 15.95 0.64
CA ASP A 83 -0.55 16.77 1.19
C ASP A 83 0.81 16.38 0.58
N GLU A 84 1.02 15.09 0.29
CA GLU A 84 2.22 14.62 -0.42
C GLU A 84 2.32 15.24 -1.82
N LEU A 85 1.23 15.21 -2.60
CA LEU A 85 1.18 15.87 -3.90
C LEU A 85 1.47 17.36 -3.78
N THR A 86 0.84 18.04 -2.80
CA THR A 86 1.07 19.46 -2.54
C THR A 86 2.54 19.75 -2.20
N ALA A 87 3.17 18.90 -1.38
CA ALA A 87 4.57 19.04 -1.02
C ALA A 87 5.49 18.86 -2.25
N VAL A 88 5.24 17.84 -3.08
CA VAL A 88 6.00 17.61 -4.32
C VAL A 88 5.93 18.82 -5.25
N GLU A 89 4.74 19.43 -5.41
CA GLU A 89 4.57 20.60 -6.28
C GLU A 89 5.16 21.89 -5.69
N THR A 90 4.92 22.15 -4.41
CA THR A 90 5.34 23.42 -3.77
C THR A 90 6.83 23.47 -3.48
N LEU A 91 7.46 22.31 -3.24
CA LEU A 91 8.89 22.19 -2.96
C LEU A 91 9.70 21.83 -4.22
N ALA A 92 9.10 21.84 -5.41
CA ALA A 92 9.77 21.48 -6.64
C ALA A 92 11.09 22.23 -6.83
N GLY A 93 12.20 21.47 -7.00
CA GLY A 93 13.56 21.99 -7.16
C GLY A 93 14.21 22.50 -5.86
N GLN A 94 13.59 22.30 -4.69
CA GLN A 94 14.16 22.62 -3.39
C GLN A 94 14.85 21.40 -2.76
N PRO A 95 15.82 21.59 -1.84
CA PRO A 95 16.55 20.49 -1.20
C PRO A 95 15.68 19.55 -0.33
N ASP A 96 14.50 20.02 0.09
CA ASP A 96 13.56 19.29 0.95
C ASP A 96 12.34 18.77 0.17
N GLN A 97 12.35 18.85 -1.18
CA GLN A 97 11.34 18.18 -2.00
C GLN A 97 11.34 16.69 -1.70
N PRO A 98 10.16 16.05 -1.52
CA PRO A 98 10.09 14.60 -1.40
C PRO A 98 10.73 13.89 -2.60
N ASP A 99 11.54 12.87 -2.34
CA ASP A 99 12.18 12.05 -3.37
C ASP A 99 11.33 10.86 -3.76
N ALA A 100 10.57 10.33 -2.81
CA ALA A 100 9.62 9.23 -3.00
C ALA A 100 8.35 9.50 -2.18
N VAL A 101 7.24 8.95 -2.64
CA VAL A 101 5.89 9.11 -2.06
C VAL A 101 5.20 7.78 -1.91
N ASP A 102 4.18 7.73 -1.04
CA ASP A 102 3.28 6.60 -0.79
C ASP A 102 1.81 7.07 -0.88
N VAL A 103 1.33 7.26 -2.09
CA VAL A 103 0.03 7.92 -2.33
C VAL A 103 -1.07 6.92 -2.67
N SER A 104 -2.31 7.28 -2.31
CA SER A 104 -3.49 6.52 -2.75
C SER A 104 -3.58 6.51 -4.30
N PRO A 105 -4.15 5.46 -4.92
CA PRO A 105 -4.29 5.38 -6.36
C PRO A 105 -5.02 6.58 -6.97
N ALA A 106 -5.92 7.17 -6.21
CA ALA A 106 -6.65 8.38 -6.59
C ALA A 106 -5.72 9.60 -6.77
N ILE A 107 -4.73 9.77 -5.90
CA ILE A 107 -3.72 10.84 -6.02
C ILE A 107 -2.63 10.44 -7.01
N GLY A 108 -2.27 9.16 -7.11
CA GLY A 108 -1.34 8.65 -8.12
C GLY A 108 -1.76 8.98 -9.56
N GLN A 109 -3.07 9.02 -9.85
CA GLN A 109 -3.61 9.49 -11.12
C GLN A 109 -3.27 10.97 -11.41
N GLU A 110 -3.20 11.79 -10.38
CA GLU A 110 -2.76 13.19 -10.52
C GLU A 110 -1.27 13.27 -10.81
N PHE A 111 -0.46 12.39 -10.19
CA PHE A 111 0.96 12.24 -10.53
C PHE A 111 1.14 11.84 -12.00
N ASP A 112 0.36 10.87 -12.51
CA ASP A 112 0.38 10.48 -13.92
C ASP A 112 0.02 11.65 -14.84
N THR A 113 -1.07 12.35 -14.56
CA THR A 113 -1.57 13.46 -15.36
C THR A 113 -0.56 14.61 -15.42
N LYS A 114 0.12 14.89 -14.31
CA LYS A 114 1.12 15.96 -14.17
C LYS A 114 2.52 15.52 -14.58
N GLY A 115 2.74 14.23 -14.86
CA GLY A 115 4.03 13.66 -15.23
C GLY A 115 5.09 13.78 -14.15
N LEU A 116 4.71 13.52 -12.88
CA LEU A 116 5.54 13.69 -11.68
C LEU A 116 6.32 12.43 -11.28
N TRP A 117 6.05 11.29 -11.89
CA TRP A 117 6.80 10.05 -11.63
C TRP A 117 8.16 10.02 -12.34
N GLU A 118 9.17 9.54 -11.64
CA GLU A 118 10.45 9.09 -12.21
C GLU A 118 10.40 7.57 -12.38
N PRO A 119 10.34 7.05 -13.61
CA PRO A 119 10.19 5.61 -13.83
C PRO A 119 11.37 4.82 -13.28
N PHE A 120 11.04 3.79 -12.48
CA PHE A 120 12.02 2.86 -11.95
C PHE A 120 11.40 1.47 -11.72
N LYS A 121 12.08 0.42 -12.17
CA LYS A 121 11.69 -0.96 -11.91
C LYS A 121 12.64 -1.57 -10.87
N PRO A 122 12.16 -1.87 -9.66
CA PRO A 122 12.97 -2.49 -8.62
C PRO A 122 13.40 -3.92 -9.00
N CYS A 123 14.40 -4.44 -8.30
CA CYS A 123 15.01 -5.75 -8.56
C CYS A 123 14.00 -6.91 -8.64
N ALA A 124 13.01 -6.91 -7.76
CA ALA A 124 12.00 -7.95 -7.73
C ALA A 124 10.75 -7.62 -8.57
N TRP A 125 10.89 -6.80 -9.60
CA TRP A 125 9.81 -6.34 -10.48
C TRP A 125 8.93 -7.47 -11.01
N GLU A 126 9.53 -8.56 -11.46
CA GLU A 126 8.81 -9.68 -12.08
C GLU A 126 7.98 -10.49 -11.08
N GLU A 127 8.26 -10.34 -9.78
CA GLU A 127 7.50 -11.00 -8.72
C GLU A 127 6.27 -10.21 -8.27
N ILE A 128 6.11 -8.97 -8.75
CA ILE A 128 4.96 -8.11 -8.44
C ILE A 128 3.85 -8.42 -9.45
N PRO A 129 2.61 -8.74 -9.02
CA PRO A 129 1.46 -8.90 -9.91
C PRO A 129 1.22 -7.64 -10.77
N ASP A 130 0.78 -7.82 -12.03
CA ASP A 130 0.59 -6.71 -12.97
C ASP A 130 -0.42 -5.66 -12.48
N VAL A 131 -1.42 -6.08 -11.68
CA VAL A 131 -2.42 -5.16 -11.10
C VAL A 131 -1.86 -4.28 -9.97
N LEU A 132 -0.66 -4.59 -9.48
CA LEU A 132 0.01 -3.89 -8.38
C LEU A 132 1.26 -3.11 -8.85
N LYS A 133 1.39 -2.85 -10.16
CA LYS A 133 2.50 -2.06 -10.71
C LYS A 133 2.08 -1.35 -11.99
N ASP A 134 2.67 -0.19 -12.26
CA ASP A 134 2.56 0.46 -13.57
C ASP A 134 3.54 -0.18 -14.57
N PRO A 135 3.11 -0.59 -15.77
CA PRO A 135 3.97 -1.31 -16.71
C PRO A 135 5.21 -0.52 -17.16
N ASN A 136 5.17 0.83 -17.07
CA ASN A 136 6.29 1.69 -17.39
C ASN A 136 7.25 1.89 -16.21
N GLY A 137 6.86 1.45 -14.99
CA GLY A 137 7.64 1.61 -13.78
C GLY A 137 7.43 2.95 -13.07
N ASN A 138 6.32 3.64 -13.34
CA ASN A 138 5.99 4.90 -12.66
C ASN A 138 5.80 4.68 -11.16
N TRP A 139 5.14 3.59 -10.80
CA TRP A 139 4.87 3.22 -9.41
C TRP A 139 4.78 1.70 -9.22
N VAL A 140 4.90 1.27 -7.99
CA VAL A 140 4.60 -0.09 -7.50
C VAL A 140 3.71 0.01 -6.27
N ALA A 141 2.87 -0.98 -6.02
CA ALA A 141 2.28 -1.18 -4.70
C ALA A 141 3.22 -2.09 -3.91
N ALA A 142 3.86 -1.58 -2.86
CA ALA A 142 4.75 -2.42 -2.06
C ALA A 142 3.96 -3.39 -1.17
N TYR A 143 2.77 -2.98 -0.76
CA TYR A 143 1.86 -3.74 0.10
C TYR A 143 0.39 -3.39 -0.18
N TYR A 144 -0.49 -4.23 0.33
CA TYR A 144 -1.94 -4.01 0.32
C TYR A 144 -2.59 -4.53 1.60
N GLY A 145 -3.84 -4.18 1.81
CA GLY A 145 -4.65 -4.65 2.94
C GLY A 145 -6.13 -4.67 2.64
N LEU A 146 -6.92 -5.07 3.64
CA LEU A 146 -8.36 -5.04 3.58
C LEU A 146 -8.90 -3.92 4.46
N MET A 147 -10.05 -3.35 4.06
CA MET A 147 -10.80 -2.45 4.92
C MET A 147 -11.40 -3.24 6.09
N ALA A 148 -11.24 -2.73 7.30
CA ALA A 148 -11.70 -3.38 8.51
C ALA A 148 -12.41 -2.42 9.46
N ILE A 149 -13.21 -2.99 10.35
CA ILE A 149 -13.84 -2.30 11.49
C ILE A 149 -13.01 -2.62 12.73
N GLY A 150 -12.34 -1.61 13.27
CA GLY A 150 -11.71 -1.66 14.58
C GLY A 150 -12.69 -1.28 15.66
N THR A 151 -12.61 -1.94 16.80
CA THR A 151 -13.50 -1.66 17.94
C THR A 151 -12.72 -1.71 19.24
N ASN A 152 -12.76 -0.64 20.02
CA ASN A 152 -12.35 -0.62 21.43
C ASN A 152 -13.40 -1.37 22.25
N THR A 153 -13.14 -2.65 22.53
CA THR A 153 -14.09 -3.51 23.26
C THR A 153 -14.15 -3.27 24.76
N THR A 154 -13.29 -2.39 25.29
CA THR A 154 -13.42 -1.86 26.66
C THR A 154 -14.63 -0.94 26.78
N VAL A 155 -15.00 -0.25 25.70
CA VAL A 155 -16.14 0.69 25.65
C VAL A 155 -17.36 0.06 24.96
N VAL A 156 -17.14 -0.69 23.88
CA VAL A 156 -18.19 -1.31 23.05
C VAL A 156 -18.16 -2.82 23.23
N GLU A 157 -19.09 -3.36 24.02
CA GLU A 157 -19.14 -4.80 24.34
C GLU A 157 -19.35 -5.68 23.10
N ASN A 158 -20.23 -5.27 22.18
CA ASN A 158 -20.55 -6.00 20.96
C ASN A 158 -19.86 -5.35 19.77
N ALA A 159 -18.69 -5.87 19.36
CA ALA A 159 -17.97 -5.37 18.20
C ALA A 159 -18.73 -5.70 16.90
N PRO A 160 -19.07 -4.71 16.06
CA PRO A 160 -19.73 -4.94 14.77
C PRO A 160 -18.81 -5.71 13.81
N SER A 161 -19.41 -6.54 12.95
CA SER A 161 -18.74 -7.39 11.97
C SER A 161 -19.19 -7.17 10.52
N THR A 162 -20.19 -6.30 10.33
CA THR A 162 -20.75 -5.94 9.03
C THR A 162 -21.05 -4.44 8.98
N PHE A 163 -21.15 -3.89 7.77
CA PHE A 163 -21.60 -2.50 7.60
C PHE A 163 -23.05 -2.32 8.10
N GLU A 164 -23.93 -3.31 7.87
CA GLU A 164 -25.31 -3.24 8.31
C GLU A 164 -25.41 -3.13 9.84
N GLU A 165 -24.56 -3.85 10.59
CA GLU A 165 -24.53 -3.77 12.06
C GLU A 165 -24.13 -2.38 12.58
N LEU A 166 -23.35 -1.59 11.82
CA LEU A 166 -22.99 -0.23 12.21
C LEU A 166 -24.21 0.71 12.34
N LEU A 167 -25.35 0.36 11.75
CA LEU A 167 -26.59 1.14 11.86
C LEU A 167 -27.38 0.85 13.17
N ASP A 168 -26.95 -0.12 13.97
CA ASP A 168 -27.61 -0.41 15.25
C ASP A 168 -27.57 0.83 16.17
N PRO A 169 -28.70 1.21 16.78
CA PRO A 169 -28.78 2.35 17.69
C PRO A 169 -27.82 2.31 18.89
N GLN A 170 -27.28 1.15 19.25
CA GLN A 170 -26.29 1.03 20.31
C GLN A 170 -24.98 1.76 19.98
N TYR A 171 -24.67 2.01 18.68
CA TYR A 171 -23.43 2.65 18.22
C TYR A 171 -23.59 4.16 17.98
N LYS A 172 -24.58 4.79 18.61
CA LYS A 172 -24.86 6.21 18.43
C LYS A 172 -23.66 7.10 18.78
N GLY A 173 -23.15 7.82 17.77
CA GLY A 173 -22.00 8.72 17.87
C GLY A 173 -20.65 8.04 18.00
N LEU A 174 -20.56 6.71 17.77
CA LEU A 174 -19.37 5.93 18.07
C LEU A 174 -18.57 5.52 16.82
N VAL A 175 -19.13 5.62 15.62
CA VAL A 175 -18.48 5.16 14.37
C VAL A 175 -17.75 6.32 13.71
N ALA A 176 -16.44 6.20 13.54
CA ALA A 176 -15.60 7.24 12.95
C ALA A 176 -14.92 6.80 11.65
N LEU A 177 -14.68 7.75 10.76
CA LEU A 177 -13.80 7.61 9.60
C LEU A 177 -12.39 8.10 9.92
N ASN A 178 -11.42 7.61 9.18
CA ASN A 178 -10.05 8.10 9.21
C ASN A 178 -9.90 9.27 8.20
N GLY A 179 -10.53 10.39 8.53
CA GLY A 179 -10.53 11.62 7.75
C GLY A 179 -11.69 11.79 6.77
N ASP A 180 -11.68 12.90 6.03
CA ASP A 180 -12.66 13.18 4.97
C ASP A 180 -12.38 12.28 3.76
N PRO A 181 -13.35 11.50 3.27
CA PRO A 181 -13.13 10.56 2.17
C PRO A 181 -12.78 11.23 0.82
N ARG A 182 -12.98 12.53 0.70
CA ARG A 182 -12.55 13.32 -0.47
C ARG A 182 -11.03 13.62 -0.45
N GLN A 183 -10.36 13.42 0.70
CA GLN A 183 -8.93 13.73 0.93
C GLN A 183 -8.15 12.53 1.45
N SER A 184 -8.76 11.70 2.30
CA SER A 184 -8.14 10.51 2.90
C SER A 184 -8.42 9.26 2.05
N GLY A 185 -7.35 8.54 1.68
CA GLY A 185 -7.46 7.27 0.96
C GLY A 185 -8.13 6.17 1.78
N ALA A 186 -7.88 6.11 3.09
CA ALA A 186 -8.51 5.14 3.99
C ALA A 186 -10.03 5.39 4.11
N ALA A 187 -10.43 6.66 4.30
CA ALA A 187 -11.84 7.01 4.36
C ALA A 187 -12.56 6.79 3.01
N PHE A 188 -11.92 7.09 1.86
CA PHE A 188 -12.42 6.74 0.54
C PHE A 188 -12.66 5.23 0.41
N ALA A 189 -11.69 4.43 0.83
CA ALA A 189 -11.79 2.97 0.80
C ALA A 189 -12.92 2.44 1.69
N ALA A 190 -13.16 3.06 2.85
CA ALA A 190 -14.31 2.73 3.70
C ALA A 190 -15.65 2.99 3.00
N VAL A 191 -15.76 4.07 2.21
CA VAL A 191 -16.97 4.34 1.41
C VAL A 191 -17.12 3.33 0.28
N MET A 192 -16.04 2.93 -0.39
CA MET A 192 -16.06 1.87 -1.41
C MET A 192 -16.46 0.52 -0.82
N ALA A 193 -15.91 0.15 0.35
CA ALA A 193 -16.30 -1.07 1.06
C ALA A 193 -17.80 -1.05 1.43
N ALA A 194 -18.29 0.09 1.93
CA ALA A 194 -19.72 0.27 2.19
C ALA A 194 -20.57 0.19 0.91
N ALA A 195 -20.07 0.64 -0.24
CA ALA A 195 -20.77 0.48 -1.50
C ALA A 195 -20.95 -1.00 -1.86
N LEU A 196 -19.89 -1.78 -1.77
CA LEU A 196 -19.96 -3.24 -2.01
C LEU A 196 -20.96 -3.92 -1.05
N ALA A 197 -20.96 -3.54 0.22
CA ALA A 197 -21.90 -4.05 1.23
C ALA A 197 -23.36 -3.71 0.94
N ASN A 198 -23.63 -2.62 0.21
CA ASN A 198 -24.97 -2.09 -0.04
C ASN A 198 -25.45 -2.27 -1.49
N GLY A 199 -24.85 -3.22 -2.22
CA GLY A 199 -25.27 -3.57 -3.60
C GLY A 199 -24.70 -2.69 -4.68
N GLY A 200 -23.73 -1.83 -4.36
CA GLY A 200 -22.89 -1.10 -5.32
C GLY A 200 -21.79 -1.97 -5.90
N SER A 201 -20.84 -1.34 -6.57
CA SER A 201 -19.69 -1.99 -7.20
C SER A 201 -18.54 -1.00 -7.33
N PHE A 202 -17.41 -1.41 -7.91
CA PHE A 202 -16.33 -0.47 -8.24
C PHE A 202 -16.75 0.60 -9.28
N ASP A 203 -17.82 0.35 -10.04
CA ASP A 203 -18.40 1.31 -10.99
C ASP A 203 -19.52 2.16 -10.37
N ASP A 204 -19.94 1.86 -9.13
CA ASP A 204 -21.04 2.55 -8.44
C ASP A 204 -20.75 2.69 -6.94
N ILE A 205 -20.17 3.82 -6.56
CA ILE A 205 -19.88 4.17 -5.15
C ILE A 205 -21.10 4.76 -4.43
N LEU A 206 -22.15 5.18 -5.14
CA LEU A 206 -23.29 5.91 -4.56
C LEU A 206 -23.97 5.16 -3.40
N PRO A 207 -24.20 3.83 -3.45
CA PRO A 207 -24.77 3.09 -2.33
C PRO A 207 -23.93 3.18 -1.04
N GLY A 208 -22.59 3.35 -1.17
CA GLY A 208 -21.70 3.59 -0.03
C GLY A 208 -21.89 4.98 0.59
N ILE A 209 -22.01 6.01 -0.25
CA ILE A 209 -22.29 7.39 0.22
C ILE A 209 -23.67 7.42 0.91
N GLU A 210 -24.68 6.78 0.32
CA GLU A 210 -26.03 6.66 0.91
C GLU A 210 -26.01 5.88 2.23
N PHE A 211 -25.14 4.87 2.37
CA PHE A 211 -24.94 4.19 3.64
C PHE A 211 -24.43 5.16 4.72
N PHE A 212 -23.42 5.96 4.44
CA PHE A 212 -22.91 6.96 5.39
C PHE A 212 -23.93 8.08 5.66
N ALA A 213 -24.78 8.42 4.69
CA ALA A 213 -25.92 9.32 4.93
C ALA A 213 -26.91 8.72 5.94
N ARG A 214 -27.26 7.44 5.82
CA ARG A 214 -28.10 6.73 6.80
C ARG A 214 -27.43 6.63 8.17
N LEU A 215 -26.10 6.37 8.19
CA LEU A 215 -25.32 6.30 9.43
C LEU A 215 -25.33 7.66 10.17
N LYS A 216 -25.22 8.76 9.40
CA LYS A 216 -25.33 10.14 9.91
C LYS A 216 -26.75 10.43 10.43
N GLU A 217 -27.78 10.06 9.68
CA GLU A 217 -29.19 10.25 10.05
C GLU A 217 -29.56 9.47 11.29
N ALA A 218 -29.04 8.23 11.44
CA ALA A 218 -29.19 7.42 12.67
C ALA A 218 -28.46 8.05 13.87
N GLY A 219 -27.55 8.99 13.60
CA GLY A 219 -26.71 9.62 14.62
C GLY A 219 -25.54 8.74 15.08
N ASN A 220 -25.19 7.68 14.34
CA ASN A 220 -24.12 6.76 14.68
C ASN A 220 -22.74 7.24 14.21
N LEU A 221 -22.69 8.05 13.12
CA LEU A 221 -21.45 8.64 12.62
C LEU A 221 -20.93 9.69 13.62
N ALA A 222 -19.70 9.52 14.09
CA ALA A 222 -19.01 10.45 14.97
C ALA A 222 -18.79 11.80 14.26
N ALA A 223 -18.69 12.87 15.03
CA ALA A 223 -18.43 14.22 14.52
C ALA A 223 -16.93 14.49 14.33
N THR A 224 -16.08 13.66 14.91
CA THR A 224 -14.61 13.78 14.90
C THR A 224 -14.00 12.62 14.12
N ASP A 225 -12.91 12.90 13.42
CA ASP A 225 -12.10 11.88 12.79
C ASP A 225 -11.37 11.03 13.85
N VAL A 226 -11.03 9.80 13.48
CA VAL A 226 -10.29 8.91 14.37
C VAL A 226 -8.86 9.40 14.56
N THR A 227 -8.40 9.35 15.80
CA THR A 227 -7.01 9.53 16.20
C THR A 227 -6.68 8.49 17.27
N GLU A 228 -5.38 8.20 17.48
CA GLU A 228 -4.96 7.32 18.57
C GLU A 228 -5.54 7.77 19.92
N ALA A 229 -5.48 9.07 20.21
CA ALA A 229 -6.02 9.65 21.44
C ALA A 229 -7.54 9.47 21.57
N SER A 230 -8.32 9.62 20.48
CA SER A 230 -9.77 9.47 20.51
C SER A 230 -10.22 8.00 20.65
N VAL A 231 -9.43 7.05 20.12
CA VAL A 231 -9.64 5.61 20.34
C VAL A 231 -9.35 5.24 21.80
N ILE A 232 -8.25 5.75 22.37
CA ILE A 232 -7.86 5.49 23.77
C ILE A 232 -8.89 6.09 24.75
N SER A 233 -9.32 7.32 24.50
CA SER A 233 -10.33 7.98 25.35
C SER A 233 -11.74 7.37 25.22
N GLY A 234 -11.99 6.57 24.17
CA GLY A 234 -13.30 6.03 23.86
C GLY A 234 -14.25 7.04 23.20
N GLU A 235 -13.72 8.13 22.63
CA GLU A 235 -14.50 9.11 21.87
C GLU A 235 -14.87 8.54 20.47
N THR A 236 -13.94 7.83 19.82
CA THR A 236 -14.17 7.15 18.54
C THR A 236 -13.85 5.66 18.69
N PRO A 237 -14.66 4.90 19.46
CA PRO A 237 -14.33 3.53 19.82
C PRO A 237 -14.56 2.51 18.68
N ILE A 238 -15.25 2.92 17.60
CA ILE A 238 -15.42 2.12 16.38
C ILE A 238 -14.88 2.93 15.24
N TRP A 239 -13.91 2.37 14.49
CA TRP A 239 -13.31 3.09 13.37
C TRP A 239 -13.05 2.17 12.18
N LEU A 240 -13.09 2.77 11.00
CA LEU A 240 -12.88 2.10 9.72
C LEU A 240 -11.48 2.45 9.20
N ASP A 241 -10.64 1.42 9.06
CA ASP A 241 -9.27 1.59 8.58
C ASP A 241 -8.73 0.29 7.96
N TRP A 242 -7.53 0.35 7.41
CA TRP A 242 -6.84 -0.79 6.86
C TRP A 242 -6.40 -1.80 7.92
N THR A 243 -6.47 -3.09 7.61
CA THR A 243 -6.06 -4.17 8.53
C THR A 243 -4.65 -3.99 9.08
N TYR A 244 -3.73 -3.43 8.34
CA TYR A 244 -2.33 -3.23 8.72
C TYR A 244 -2.08 -2.03 9.65
N ASN A 245 -3.06 -1.16 9.89
CA ASN A 245 -2.90 -0.05 10.83
C ASN A 245 -3.13 -0.48 12.27
N TYR A 246 -3.90 -1.53 12.51
CA TYR A 246 -4.23 -2.00 13.85
C TYR A 246 -3.05 -2.62 14.62
N PRO A 247 -2.17 -3.43 14.01
CA PRO A 247 -1.00 -3.97 14.71
C PRO A 247 -0.07 -2.89 15.25
N GLY A 248 0.14 -1.79 14.49
CA GLY A 248 0.94 -0.65 14.95
C GLY A 248 0.35 0.07 16.15
N LEU A 249 -0.98 0.12 16.25
CA LEU A 249 -1.71 0.73 17.37
C LEU A 249 -1.76 -0.19 18.61
N ALA A 250 -1.63 -1.50 18.44
CA ALA A 250 -1.82 -2.50 19.48
C ALA A 250 -0.98 -2.26 20.74
N PRO A 251 0.34 -1.92 20.68
CA PRO A 251 1.14 -1.65 21.89
C PRO A 251 0.55 -0.53 22.75
N THR A 252 0.15 0.57 22.13
CA THR A 252 -0.45 1.73 22.83
C THR A 252 -1.80 1.36 23.46
N LEU A 253 -2.63 0.57 22.76
CA LEU A 253 -3.90 0.09 23.33
C LEU A 253 -3.66 -0.78 24.57
N VAL A 254 -2.68 -1.71 24.52
CA VAL A 254 -2.32 -2.57 25.66
C VAL A 254 -1.82 -1.74 26.84
N GLU A 255 -0.92 -0.78 26.63
CA GLU A 255 -0.39 0.11 27.67
C GLU A 255 -1.49 0.90 28.38
N ASN A 256 -2.57 1.24 27.67
CA ASN A 256 -3.72 1.94 28.22
C ASN A 256 -4.81 0.99 28.75
N GLY A 257 -4.57 -0.32 28.80
CA GLY A 257 -5.51 -1.31 29.32
C GLY A 257 -6.75 -1.53 28.43
N ILE A 258 -6.64 -1.22 27.14
CA ILE A 258 -7.74 -1.32 26.18
C ILE A 258 -7.72 -2.69 25.52
N THR A 259 -8.88 -3.34 25.49
CA THR A 259 -9.12 -4.50 24.65
C THR A 259 -9.78 -4.06 23.35
N TRP A 260 -9.48 -4.75 22.25
CA TRP A 260 -10.01 -4.40 20.93
C TRP A 260 -10.35 -5.62 20.09
N ALA A 261 -11.16 -5.41 19.06
CA ALA A 261 -11.45 -6.38 18.03
C ALA A 261 -11.25 -5.75 16.65
N ILE A 262 -10.75 -6.53 15.69
CA ILE A 262 -10.65 -6.15 14.28
C ILE A 262 -11.53 -7.12 13.50
N ARG A 263 -12.40 -6.59 12.63
CA ARG A 263 -13.30 -7.38 11.80
C ARG A 263 -13.25 -6.87 10.37
N VAL A 264 -12.89 -7.72 9.42
CA VAL A 264 -13.13 -7.45 8.00
C VAL A 264 -14.62 -7.67 7.75
N PRO A 265 -15.35 -6.65 7.25
CA PRO A 265 -16.80 -6.79 7.03
C PRO A 265 -17.10 -7.88 6.01
N SER A 266 -17.89 -8.88 6.41
CA SER A 266 -18.22 -10.01 5.54
C SER A 266 -19.19 -9.66 4.41
N ASP A 267 -19.88 -8.53 4.51
CA ASP A 267 -20.81 -7.98 3.53
C ASP A 267 -20.13 -6.99 2.55
N GLY A 268 -18.89 -6.53 2.84
CA GLY A 268 -18.18 -5.55 2.02
C GLY A 268 -16.67 -5.76 2.06
N VAL A 269 -16.18 -6.90 1.55
CA VAL A 269 -14.74 -7.18 1.46
C VAL A 269 -14.12 -6.28 0.39
N TYR A 270 -13.33 -5.30 0.83
CA TYR A 270 -12.61 -4.38 -0.04
C TYR A 270 -11.11 -4.45 0.25
N GLY A 271 -10.32 -4.70 -0.80
CA GLY A 271 -8.86 -4.62 -0.77
C GLY A 271 -8.36 -3.36 -1.45
N GLY A 272 -7.30 -2.80 -0.92
CA GLY A 272 -6.68 -1.61 -1.50
C GLY A 272 -5.20 -1.52 -1.20
N TYR A 273 -4.52 -0.72 -2.00
CA TYR A 273 -3.08 -0.49 -1.95
C TYR A 273 -2.76 0.99 -2.07
N TYR A 274 -1.51 1.33 -1.79
CA TYR A 274 -0.93 2.64 -2.09
C TYR A 274 0.13 2.49 -3.18
N GLN A 275 0.35 3.56 -3.94
CA GLN A 275 1.32 3.62 -5.02
C GLN A 275 2.60 4.28 -4.50
N GLN A 276 3.66 3.49 -4.43
CA GLN A 276 4.98 3.98 -4.08
C GLN A 276 5.79 4.23 -5.36
N GLY A 277 6.38 5.41 -5.46
CA GLY A 277 7.16 5.76 -6.63
C GLY A 277 8.16 6.88 -6.36
N ALA A 278 9.18 6.93 -7.18
CA ALA A 278 10.17 8.02 -7.18
C ALA A 278 9.60 9.28 -7.84
N VAL A 279 9.94 10.43 -7.29
CA VAL A 279 9.48 11.73 -7.76
C VAL A 279 10.44 12.28 -8.81
N LYS A 280 9.90 12.66 -9.96
CA LYS A 280 10.67 13.19 -11.07
C LYS A 280 11.31 14.55 -10.72
N GLY A 281 12.61 14.65 -10.97
CA GLY A 281 13.36 15.87 -10.73
C GLY A 281 13.61 16.15 -9.25
N SER A 282 13.42 15.18 -8.37
CA SER A 282 13.76 15.27 -6.95
C SER A 282 15.25 15.42 -6.71
N PRO A 283 15.67 15.97 -5.55
CA PRO A 283 17.08 16.26 -5.28
C PRO A 283 17.96 15.01 -5.10
N ASN A 284 17.38 13.86 -4.69
CA ASN A 284 18.14 12.64 -4.41
C ASN A 284 17.59 11.44 -5.21
N PRO A 285 17.73 11.43 -6.56
CA PRO A 285 17.09 10.43 -7.42
C PRO A 285 17.61 9.00 -7.24
N ASN A 286 18.88 8.82 -6.83
CA ASN A 286 19.41 7.50 -6.52
C ASN A 286 18.91 7.03 -5.14
N GLY A 287 18.80 7.91 -4.16
CA GLY A 287 18.16 7.65 -2.88
C GLY A 287 16.72 7.19 -3.06
N ALA A 288 15.93 7.88 -3.92
CA ALA A 288 14.57 7.48 -4.27
C ALA A 288 14.50 6.07 -4.86
N LYS A 289 15.32 5.75 -5.86
CA LYS A 289 15.37 4.42 -6.49
C LYS A 289 15.79 3.35 -5.49
N LEU A 290 16.77 3.64 -4.65
CA LEU A 290 17.25 2.73 -3.62
C LEU A 290 16.16 2.46 -2.57
N TRP A 291 15.38 3.47 -2.18
CA TRP A 291 14.23 3.31 -1.29
C TRP A 291 13.14 2.42 -1.90
N ILE A 292 12.73 2.68 -3.15
CA ILE A 292 11.74 1.85 -3.84
C ILE A 292 12.21 0.40 -3.99
N ASP A 293 13.50 0.17 -4.28
CA ASP A 293 14.06 -1.17 -4.34
C ASP A 293 14.05 -1.86 -2.97
N HIS A 294 14.39 -1.12 -1.89
CA HIS A 294 14.40 -1.65 -0.53
C HIS A 294 13.00 -2.11 -0.08
N ILE A 295 11.97 -1.29 -0.26
CA ILE A 295 10.61 -1.64 0.19
C ILE A 295 10.02 -2.83 -0.58
N ILE A 296 10.52 -3.10 -1.79
CA ILE A 296 10.14 -4.27 -2.60
C ILE A 296 11.07 -5.47 -2.34
N SER A 297 12.24 -5.28 -1.74
CA SER A 297 13.17 -6.38 -1.40
C SER A 297 12.54 -7.39 -0.43
N ASP A 298 13.19 -8.52 -0.22
CA ASP A 298 12.74 -9.50 0.79
C ASP A 298 12.65 -8.88 2.18
N GLU A 299 13.65 -8.06 2.55
CA GLU A 299 13.71 -7.41 3.86
C GLU A 299 12.55 -6.42 4.05
N GLY A 300 12.30 -5.54 3.09
CA GLY A 300 11.17 -4.61 3.14
C GLY A 300 9.82 -5.33 3.11
N ALA A 301 9.67 -6.33 2.24
CA ALA A 301 8.44 -7.10 2.11
C ALA A 301 8.11 -7.90 3.39
N LEU A 302 9.11 -8.51 4.04
CA LEU A 302 8.93 -9.17 5.34
C LEU A 302 8.64 -8.16 6.45
N GLY A 303 9.23 -6.96 6.38
CA GLY A 303 8.91 -5.86 7.29
C GLY A 303 7.44 -5.45 7.25
N TYR A 304 6.82 -5.41 6.06
CA TYR A 304 5.37 -5.19 5.92
C TYR A 304 4.54 -6.32 6.54
N LEU A 305 4.94 -7.60 6.36
CA LEU A 305 4.27 -8.74 7.00
C LEU A 305 4.30 -8.65 8.53
N GLU A 306 5.41 -8.22 9.10
CA GLU A 306 5.53 -7.98 10.55
C GLU A 306 4.53 -6.91 11.01
N GLY A 307 4.25 -5.93 10.16
CA GLY A 307 3.25 -4.89 10.40
C GLY A 307 1.81 -5.30 10.07
N GLY A 308 1.57 -6.56 9.65
CA GLY A 308 0.24 -7.04 9.27
C GLY A 308 -0.25 -6.57 7.89
N ALA A 309 0.64 -5.98 7.08
CA ALA A 309 0.35 -5.64 5.69
C ALA A 309 0.77 -6.80 4.77
N ILE A 310 0.03 -6.99 3.69
CA ILE A 310 0.29 -8.06 2.73
C ILE A 310 1.22 -7.49 1.66
N PRO A 311 2.50 -7.93 1.55
CA PRO A 311 3.39 -7.42 0.53
C PRO A 311 2.93 -7.84 -0.87
N ALA A 312 3.16 -7.00 -1.87
CA ALA A 312 2.78 -7.31 -3.26
C ALA A 312 3.41 -8.61 -3.79
N ARG A 313 4.57 -8.99 -3.27
CA ARG A 313 5.31 -10.21 -3.60
C ARG A 313 4.94 -11.41 -2.71
N PHE A 314 3.81 -11.37 -2.02
CA PHE A 314 3.44 -12.37 -1.02
C PHE A 314 3.56 -13.80 -1.52
N ASP A 315 2.99 -14.11 -2.68
CA ASP A 315 3.02 -15.46 -3.26
C ASP A 315 4.44 -15.94 -3.55
N ALA A 316 5.31 -15.06 -4.05
CA ALA A 316 6.72 -15.38 -4.30
C ALA A 316 7.47 -15.66 -3.00
N LEU A 317 7.23 -14.87 -1.95
CA LEU A 317 7.84 -15.08 -0.63
C LEU A 317 7.37 -16.39 0.02
N VAL A 318 6.09 -16.72 -0.09
CA VAL A 318 5.53 -18.01 0.39
C VAL A 318 6.15 -19.17 -0.38
N ALA A 319 6.20 -19.10 -1.72
CA ALA A 319 6.80 -20.12 -2.56
C ALA A 319 8.30 -20.33 -2.25
N ALA A 320 9.02 -19.26 -1.89
CA ALA A 320 10.41 -19.30 -1.47
C ALA A 320 10.62 -19.77 -0.01
N GLY A 321 9.54 -20.04 0.75
CA GLY A 321 9.59 -20.48 2.14
C GLY A 321 10.12 -19.42 3.12
N LYS A 322 9.96 -18.11 2.78
CA LYS A 322 10.46 -16.99 3.59
C LYS A 322 9.44 -16.46 4.60
N VAL A 323 8.17 -16.86 4.48
CA VAL A 323 7.09 -16.43 5.37
C VAL A 323 6.93 -17.44 6.51
N SER A 324 7.07 -16.98 7.76
CA SER A 324 6.89 -17.82 8.95
C SER A 324 5.41 -17.95 9.33
N ASP A 325 5.06 -18.98 10.12
CA ASP A 325 3.71 -19.16 10.69
C ASP A 325 3.31 -17.97 11.58
N GLU A 326 4.26 -17.33 12.26
CA GLU A 326 4.03 -16.15 13.08
C GLU A 326 3.61 -14.94 12.20
N MET A 327 4.32 -14.69 11.10
CA MET A 327 3.95 -13.65 10.14
C MET A 327 2.57 -13.89 9.55
N MET A 328 2.25 -15.15 9.20
CA MET A 328 0.94 -15.54 8.69
C MET A 328 -0.18 -15.26 9.71
N SER A 329 0.09 -15.41 11.01
CA SER A 329 -0.90 -15.19 12.05
C SER A 329 -1.32 -13.73 12.23
N ASN A 330 -0.51 -12.79 11.73
CA ASN A 330 -0.79 -11.34 11.75
C ASN A 330 -1.69 -10.89 10.58
N LEU A 331 -1.88 -11.75 9.59
CA LEU A 331 -2.66 -11.43 8.41
C LEU A 331 -4.15 -11.73 8.60
N PRO A 332 -5.04 -11.09 7.82
CA PRO A 332 -6.44 -11.49 7.71
C PRO A 332 -6.60 -12.96 7.28
N ASP A 333 -7.80 -13.50 7.50
CA ASP A 333 -8.13 -14.87 7.06
C ASP A 333 -7.78 -15.06 5.57
N PRO A 334 -7.02 -16.10 5.20
CA PRO A 334 -6.63 -16.35 3.80
C PRO A 334 -7.82 -16.44 2.84
N SER A 335 -8.99 -16.87 3.31
CA SER A 335 -10.21 -16.92 2.50
C SER A 335 -10.75 -15.53 2.13
N LEU A 336 -10.47 -14.51 2.95
CA LEU A 336 -10.79 -13.11 2.65
C LEU A 336 -9.76 -12.51 1.70
N ILE A 337 -8.47 -12.80 1.92
CA ILE A 337 -7.39 -12.38 1.02
C ILE A 337 -7.64 -12.89 -0.40
N ALA A 338 -8.06 -14.13 -0.55
CA ALA A 338 -8.37 -14.74 -1.85
C ALA A 338 -9.57 -14.11 -2.58
N GLN A 339 -10.40 -13.32 -1.89
CA GLN A 339 -11.56 -12.61 -2.46
C GLN A 339 -11.21 -11.19 -2.94
N ILE A 340 -10.00 -10.70 -2.63
CA ILE A 340 -9.61 -9.34 -2.96
C ILE A 340 -9.59 -9.16 -4.48
N THR A 341 -10.32 -8.13 -4.92
CA THR A 341 -10.19 -7.55 -6.25
C THR A 341 -9.93 -6.07 -6.09
N PHE A 342 -9.10 -5.51 -6.97
CA PHE A 342 -8.76 -4.09 -6.90
C PHE A 342 -9.54 -3.32 -7.97
N PRO A 343 -10.06 -2.12 -7.65
CA PRO A 343 -10.62 -1.25 -8.67
C PRO A 343 -9.54 -0.80 -9.66
N THR A 344 -9.93 -0.62 -10.90
CA THR A 344 -9.06 0.00 -11.90
C THR A 344 -8.91 1.50 -11.65
N PRO A 345 -7.86 2.15 -12.19
CA PRO A 345 -7.71 3.59 -12.11
C PRO A 345 -8.94 4.38 -12.60
N ASP A 346 -9.56 3.95 -13.70
CA ASP A 346 -10.77 4.60 -14.24
C ASP A 346 -11.96 4.50 -13.27
N GLN A 347 -12.14 3.34 -12.61
CA GLN A 347 -13.16 3.13 -11.59
C GLN A 347 -12.94 4.04 -10.37
N ILE A 348 -11.69 4.18 -9.93
CA ILE A 348 -11.33 5.08 -8.82
C ILE A 348 -11.65 6.53 -9.19
N ASN A 349 -11.30 6.98 -10.39
CA ASN A 349 -11.58 8.35 -10.86
C ASN A 349 -13.07 8.63 -10.93
N ALA A 350 -13.85 7.73 -11.54
CA ALA A 350 -15.30 7.86 -11.61
C ALA A 350 -15.93 7.92 -10.21
N ALA A 351 -15.47 7.08 -9.29
CA ALA A 351 -15.93 7.08 -7.91
C ALA A 351 -15.57 8.37 -7.17
N LYS A 352 -14.38 8.96 -7.41
CA LYS A 352 -13.97 10.26 -6.83
C LYS A 352 -14.86 11.40 -7.31
N GLU A 353 -15.21 11.43 -8.59
CA GLU A 353 -16.12 12.46 -9.12
C GLU A 353 -17.48 12.41 -8.43
N VAL A 354 -18.07 11.20 -8.33
CA VAL A 354 -19.36 11.01 -7.63
C VAL A 354 -19.24 11.40 -6.16
N LEU A 355 -18.14 11.00 -5.50
CA LEU A 355 -17.92 11.33 -4.09
C LEU A 355 -17.78 12.83 -3.87
N ALA A 356 -17.04 13.54 -4.73
CA ALA A 356 -16.85 14.98 -4.62
C ALA A 356 -18.20 15.75 -4.77
N GLU A 357 -19.09 15.27 -5.64
CA GLU A 357 -20.40 15.88 -5.87
C GLU A 357 -21.42 15.55 -4.77
N GLN A 358 -21.41 14.31 -4.25
CA GLN A 358 -22.49 13.78 -3.43
C GLN A 358 -22.21 13.77 -1.93
N TRP A 359 -20.92 13.69 -1.51
CA TRP A 359 -20.58 13.58 -0.08
C TRP A 359 -21.03 14.80 0.73
N GLY A 360 -20.75 16.01 0.25
CA GLY A 360 -21.18 17.24 0.91
C GLY A 360 -22.69 17.24 1.17
N PRO A 361 -23.52 17.25 0.12
CA PRO A 361 -24.97 17.33 0.25
C PRO A 361 -25.63 16.18 1.01
N LEU A 362 -25.08 14.97 0.94
CA LEU A 362 -25.69 13.79 1.56
C LEU A 362 -25.20 13.51 2.97
N VAL A 363 -23.94 13.83 3.28
CA VAL A 363 -23.30 13.42 4.56
C VAL A 363 -22.74 14.61 5.34
N ALA A 364 -21.80 15.38 4.74
CA ALA A 364 -21.04 16.36 5.52
C ALA A 364 -21.83 17.59 5.96
N ASP A 365 -22.75 18.07 5.12
CA ASP A 365 -23.51 19.31 5.33
C ASP A 365 -24.84 19.10 6.11
N LYS A 366 -25.09 17.86 6.60
CA LYS A 366 -26.32 17.50 7.35
C LYS A 366 -26.13 17.46 8.88
#